data_3c4f409d989aaeecdd6eff9217f7abcf
#
_entry.id   3c4f409d989aaeecdd6eff9217f7abcf
#
_cell.length_a   1.000
_cell.length_b   1.000
_cell.length_c   1.000
_cell.angle_alpha   90.00
_cell.angle_beta   90.00
_cell.angle_gamma   90.00
#
_symmetry.space_group_name_H-M   'P 1'
#
loop_
_entity.id
_entity.type
_entity.pdbx_description
1 polymer ?
#
loop_
_entity_poly.entity_id
_entity_poly.type
_entity_poly.pdbx_seq_one_letter_code
_entity_poly.pdbx_strand_id
1 'polypeptide(L)'
;MSGFVEKPEPLQVPGLVHLHTGKVRELYQNEAGDLVMVASDRISAFDWVLPTEIPDKGRILTQLSLWWFDQLADLVPNHVLSAELPAGAPDDWQGRTLICKSLQMVPVECVARGYLTGSGLVEYNESRTVCGLALPEGLVDGSELPAPIFTPATKAAVGEHDENVSYEEVARQVGADTAARLRQATLAVYSRGRDIARERGIILADTKFEFGFDGDTLVLADEVLTADSSRFWPADQWQPGRAQPSYDKQFVRDWLTSAESGWDRKSEQPPPPLPQQVVDATRAKYVEAYERLTGTSWS
;
A
#
# COMPACT_ATOMS: atom_id res chain seq x y z
N MET A 1 16.97 3.91 -12.00
CA MET A 1 17.45 4.05 -10.60
C MET A 1 16.27 4.58 -9.79
N SER A 2 15.73 3.79 -8.88
CA SER A 2 14.74 4.26 -7.91
C SER A 2 15.48 4.91 -6.74
N GLY A 3 15.02 6.04 -6.21
CA GLY A 3 15.78 6.69 -5.16
C GLY A 3 15.04 7.81 -4.44
N PHE A 4 15.68 8.27 -3.39
CA PHE A 4 15.35 9.52 -2.75
C PHE A 4 15.93 10.66 -3.59
N VAL A 5 15.16 11.74 -3.75
CA VAL A 5 15.73 13.01 -4.20
C VAL A 5 16.73 13.49 -3.15
N GLU A 6 16.34 13.33 -1.86
CA GLU A 6 17.21 13.55 -0.71
C GLU A 6 16.84 12.53 0.37
N LYS A 7 17.78 11.62 0.70
CA LYS A 7 17.55 10.61 1.74
C LYS A 7 17.69 11.25 3.12
N PRO A 8 16.65 11.19 3.99
CA PRO A 8 16.73 11.79 5.31
C PRO A 8 17.72 11.04 6.21
N GLU A 9 18.37 11.77 7.10
CA GLU A 9 19.13 11.18 8.21
C GLU A 9 18.13 10.65 9.26
N PRO A 10 18.25 9.39 9.70
CA PRO A 10 17.35 8.84 10.71
C PRO A 10 17.55 9.50 12.07
N LEU A 11 16.47 9.76 12.77
CA LEU A 11 16.53 10.31 14.12
C LEU A 11 17.14 9.31 15.09
N GLN A 12 18.01 9.80 15.98
CA GLN A 12 18.53 9.03 17.11
C GLN A 12 17.54 9.14 18.27
N VAL A 13 16.92 8.03 18.64
CA VAL A 13 15.93 7.96 19.74
C VAL A 13 16.45 7.02 20.81
N PRO A 14 16.53 7.43 22.09
CA PRO A 14 16.97 6.57 23.18
C PRO A 14 16.16 5.26 23.25
N GLY A 15 16.83 4.12 23.40
CA GLY A 15 16.19 2.81 23.46
C GLY A 15 15.73 2.24 22.12
N LEU A 16 15.96 2.95 21.00
CA LEU A 16 15.67 2.48 19.66
C LEU A 16 16.94 2.38 18.81
N VAL A 17 17.07 1.27 18.08
CA VAL A 17 18.14 1.05 17.10
C VAL A 17 17.52 1.22 15.71
N HIS A 18 18.02 2.18 14.92
CA HIS A 18 17.57 2.35 13.55
C HIS A 18 17.98 1.16 12.68
N LEU A 19 17.04 0.56 11.97
CA LEU A 19 17.27 -0.59 11.10
C LEU A 19 17.30 -0.20 9.62
N HIS A 20 16.31 0.60 9.17
CA HIS A 20 16.16 0.90 7.76
C HIS A 20 15.33 2.17 7.52
N THR A 21 15.73 2.95 6.51
CA THR A 21 14.93 4.04 5.94
C THR A 21 14.27 3.55 4.66
N GLY A 22 12.96 3.29 4.72
CA GLY A 22 12.13 2.97 3.56
C GLY A 22 11.68 4.22 2.81
N LYS A 23 11.01 4.05 1.67
CA LYS A 23 10.50 5.18 0.86
C LYS A 23 9.61 6.13 1.68
N VAL A 24 8.74 5.59 2.52
CA VAL A 24 7.73 6.34 3.29
C VAL A 24 7.67 5.97 4.77
N ARG A 25 8.61 5.18 5.27
CA ARG A 25 8.69 4.75 6.67
C ARG A 25 10.12 4.69 7.17
N GLU A 26 10.27 4.90 8.48
CA GLU A 26 11.48 4.55 9.23
C GLU A 26 11.21 3.29 10.06
N LEU A 27 12.17 2.38 10.08
CA LEU A 27 12.12 1.15 10.86
C LEU A 27 13.18 1.19 11.94
N TYR A 28 12.76 0.94 13.17
CA TYR A 28 13.62 0.82 14.34
C TYR A 28 13.33 -0.50 15.05
N GLN A 29 14.22 -0.88 15.95
CA GLN A 29 14.02 -1.98 16.88
C GLN A 29 14.14 -1.45 18.31
N ASN A 30 13.20 -1.85 19.18
CA ASN A 30 13.28 -1.55 20.60
C ASN A 30 14.14 -2.58 21.35
N GLU A 31 14.38 -2.35 22.66
CA GLU A 31 15.18 -3.24 23.50
C GLU A 31 14.56 -4.64 23.68
N ALA A 32 13.25 -4.78 23.50
CA ALA A 32 12.54 -6.05 23.53
C ALA A 32 12.69 -6.87 22.23
N GLY A 33 13.26 -6.28 21.19
CA GLY A 33 13.38 -6.90 19.86
C GLY A 33 12.19 -6.67 18.95
N ASP A 34 11.19 -5.88 19.39
CA ASP A 34 10.03 -5.54 18.55
C ASP A 34 10.39 -4.51 17.48
N LEU A 35 9.69 -4.57 16.36
CA LEU A 35 9.81 -3.62 15.28
C LEU A 35 9.02 -2.34 15.60
N VAL A 36 9.66 -1.18 15.57
CA VAL A 36 9.00 0.13 15.67
C VAL A 36 8.96 0.75 14.28
N MET A 37 7.75 0.91 13.74
CA MET A 37 7.48 1.44 12.41
C MET A 37 6.96 2.86 12.53
N VAL A 38 7.64 3.82 11.91
CA VAL A 38 7.25 5.24 11.92
C VAL A 38 6.91 5.67 10.49
N ALA A 39 5.64 5.94 10.24
CA ALA A 39 5.20 6.44 8.93
C ALA A 39 5.55 7.93 8.79
N SER A 40 6.17 8.28 7.67
CA SER A 40 6.51 9.66 7.32
C SER A 40 5.43 10.29 6.43
N ASP A 41 5.51 11.60 6.27
CA ASP A 41 4.68 12.35 5.33
C ASP A 41 5.25 12.35 3.91
N ARG A 42 6.38 11.65 3.70
CA ARG A 42 6.97 11.46 2.37
C ARG A 42 5.99 10.74 1.44
N ILE A 43 6.01 11.12 0.18
CA ILE A 43 5.26 10.45 -0.88
C ILE A 43 6.20 9.96 -1.96
N SER A 44 5.92 8.76 -2.50
CA SER A 44 6.68 8.20 -3.60
C SER A 44 5.82 7.98 -4.82
N ALA A 45 6.33 8.34 -6.00
CA ALA A 45 5.71 8.07 -7.29
C ALA A 45 6.78 7.74 -8.32
N PHE A 46 6.48 6.78 -9.23
CA PHE A 46 7.42 6.37 -10.28
C PHE A 46 8.82 6.02 -9.75
N ASP A 47 8.85 5.31 -8.61
CA ASP A 47 10.05 4.87 -7.88
C ASP A 47 10.90 5.96 -7.22
N TRP A 48 10.50 7.20 -7.33
CA TRP A 48 11.12 8.32 -6.63
C TRP A 48 10.38 8.67 -5.34
N VAL A 49 11.11 8.94 -4.29
CA VAL A 49 10.60 9.66 -3.12
C VAL A 49 10.70 11.14 -3.45
N LEU A 50 9.54 11.81 -3.48
CA LEU A 50 9.46 13.21 -3.87
C LEU A 50 10.09 14.12 -2.82
N PRO A 51 10.61 15.30 -3.22
CA PRO A 51 11.19 16.26 -2.28
C PRO A 51 10.12 16.98 -1.44
N THR A 52 8.84 16.84 -1.81
CA THR A 52 7.71 17.47 -1.12
C THR A 52 6.92 16.43 -0.33
N GLU A 53 6.63 16.72 0.92
CA GLU A 53 5.81 15.89 1.80
C GLU A 53 4.31 16.26 1.68
N ILE A 54 3.45 15.30 2.04
CA ILE A 54 2.01 15.52 2.17
C ILE A 54 1.67 15.57 3.66
N PRO A 55 1.31 16.73 4.22
CA PRO A 55 1.04 16.88 5.65
C PRO A 55 0.01 15.87 6.16
N ASP A 56 0.23 15.32 7.34
CA ASP A 56 -0.58 14.29 8.02
C ASP A 56 -0.64 12.93 7.34
N LYS A 57 -0.04 12.74 6.16
CA LYS A 57 -0.12 11.47 5.41
C LYS A 57 0.23 10.27 6.29
N GLY A 58 1.34 10.34 7.01
CA GLY A 58 1.80 9.25 7.88
C GLY A 58 0.77 8.93 8.97
N ARG A 59 0.19 9.95 9.61
CA ARG A 59 -0.85 9.77 10.63
C ARG A 59 -2.12 9.19 10.03
N ILE A 60 -2.62 9.74 8.93
CA ILE A 60 -3.86 9.28 8.27
C ILE A 60 -3.75 7.79 7.91
N LEU A 61 -2.67 7.39 7.26
CA LEU A 61 -2.49 6.00 6.82
C LEU A 61 -2.30 5.03 8.01
N THR A 62 -1.59 5.45 9.06
CA THR A 62 -1.43 4.65 10.27
C THR A 62 -2.77 4.44 10.99
N GLN A 63 -3.55 5.51 11.19
CA GLN A 63 -4.85 5.43 11.85
C GLN A 63 -5.86 4.63 11.01
N LEU A 64 -5.80 4.74 9.67
CA LEU A 64 -6.62 3.93 8.77
C LEU A 64 -6.23 2.44 8.85
N SER A 65 -4.93 2.11 8.88
CA SER A 65 -4.46 0.72 9.05
C SER A 65 -4.93 0.13 10.38
N LEU A 66 -4.84 0.88 11.48
CA LEU A 66 -5.32 0.43 12.79
C LEU A 66 -6.82 0.12 12.76
N TRP A 67 -7.61 1.04 12.18
CA TRP A 67 -9.04 0.80 12.02
C TRP A 67 -9.33 -0.46 11.19
N TRP A 68 -8.60 -0.69 10.11
CA TRP A 68 -8.76 -1.90 9.29
C TRP A 68 -8.34 -3.17 10.03
N PHE A 69 -7.25 -3.14 10.79
CA PHE A 69 -6.84 -4.31 11.59
C PHE A 69 -7.93 -4.74 12.56
N ASP A 70 -8.67 -3.79 13.14
CA ASP A 70 -9.83 -4.10 14.00
C ASP A 70 -10.98 -4.75 13.19
N GLN A 71 -11.26 -4.27 11.97
CA GLN A 71 -12.32 -4.84 11.10
C GLN A 71 -11.98 -6.24 10.56
N LEU A 72 -10.71 -6.63 10.60
CA LEU A 72 -10.18 -7.88 10.04
C LEU A 72 -9.74 -8.88 11.12
N ALA A 73 -9.85 -8.54 12.40
CA ALA A 73 -9.28 -9.30 13.51
C ALA A 73 -9.81 -10.74 13.62
N ASP A 74 -11.03 -11.00 13.16
CA ASP A 74 -11.64 -12.33 13.11
C ASP A 74 -11.18 -13.20 11.92
N LEU A 75 -10.51 -12.61 10.92
CA LEU A 75 -10.06 -13.31 9.72
C LEU A 75 -8.60 -13.76 9.79
N VAL A 76 -7.74 -12.88 10.26
CA VAL A 76 -6.29 -13.09 10.30
C VAL A 76 -5.69 -12.25 11.43
N PRO A 77 -4.78 -12.80 12.24
CA PRO A 77 -4.05 -12.00 13.23
C PRO A 77 -3.15 -10.99 12.51
N ASN A 78 -2.92 -9.84 13.15
CA ASN A 78 -2.00 -8.83 12.66
C ASN A 78 -0.78 -8.69 13.58
N HIS A 79 0.22 -7.96 13.12
CA HIS A 79 1.52 -7.81 13.79
C HIS A 79 1.54 -6.72 14.87
N VAL A 80 0.52 -5.88 14.98
CA VAL A 80 0.53 -4.72 15.89
C VAL A 80 0.45 -5.16 17.34
N LEU A 81 1.39 -4.69 18.16
CA LEU A 81 1.42 -4.85 19.61
C LEU A 81 0.88 -3.62 20.33
N SER A 82 1.27 -2.43 19.86
CA SER A 82 0.87 -1.14 20.44
C SER A 82 0.97 -0.02 19.39
N ALA A 83 0.17 1.03 19.59
CA ALA A 83 0.29 2.31 18.87
C ALA A 83 0.71 3.44 19.83
N GLU A 84 1.23 3.12 21.00
CA GLU A 84 1.74 4.09 21.95
C GLU A 84 3.09 4.66 21.49
N LEU A 85 3.31 5.92 21.80
CA LEU A 85 4.56 6.59 21.50
C LEU A 85 5.70 6.00 22.35
N PRO A 86 6.80 5.52 21.74
CA PRO A 86 7.95 5.04 22.48
C PRO A 86 8.54 6.12 23.39
N ALA A 87 9.03 5.74 24.57
CA ALA A 87 9.65 6.67 25.49
C ALA A 87 10.84 7.39 24.84
N GLY A 88 10.87 8.71 24.94
CA GLY A 88 11.92 9.55 24.34
C GLY A 88 11.78 9.80 22.83
N ALA A 89 10.73 9.28 22.20
CA ALA A 89 10.44 9.60 20.82
C ALA A 89 9.89 11.04 20.70
N PRO A 90 10.09 11.71 19.55
CA PRO A 90 9.56 13.06 19.31
C PRO A 90 8.03 13.08 19.31
N ASP A 91 7.41 14.18 19.74
CA ASP A 91 5.95 14.33 19.81
C ASP A 91 5.28 14.20 18.43
N ASP A 92 5.97 14.57 17.35
CA ASP A 92 5.46 14.46 15.98
C ASP A 92 5.34 13.00 15.48
N TRP A 93 5.89 12.03 16.22
CA TRP A 93 5.67 10.60 15.96
C TRP A 93 4.31 10.10 16.51
N GLN A 94 3.62 10.92 17.29
CA GLN A 94 2.31 10.56 17.83
C GLN A 94 1.30 10.28 16.72
N GLY A 95 0.64 9.13 16.80
CA GLY A 95 -0.38 8.69 15.84
C GLY A 95 0.14 8.16 14.50
N ARG A 96 1.46 8.18 14.27
CA ARG A 96 2.12 7.63 13.09
C ARG A 96 3.11 6.50 13.39
N THR A 97 3.17 6.05 14.65
CA THR A 97 4.08 5.00 15.13
C THR A 97 3.28 3.75 15.50
N LEU A 98 3.80 2.59 15.09
CA LEU A 98 3.33 1.28 15.50
C LEU A 98 4.49 0.48 16.09
N ILE A 99 4.26 -0.17 17.23
CA ILE A 99 5.15 -1.20 17.77
C ILE A 99 4.57 -2.53 17.33
N CYS A 100 5.37 -3.32 16.63
CA CYS A 100 4.93 -4.51 15.94
C CYS A 100 5.81 -5.71 16.29
N LYS A 101 5.24 -6.90 16.23
CA LYS A 101 6.02 -8.14 16.28
C LYS A 101 7.05 -8.18 15.16
N SER A 102 8.26 -8.62 15.47
CA SER A 102 9.24 -8.98 14.46
C SER A 102 8.87 -10.35 13.86
N LEU A 103 8.49 -10.39 12.59
CA LEU A 103 8.01 -11.57 11.90
C LEU A 103 9.06 -12.13 10.94
N GLN A 104 8.99 -13.43 10.68
CA GLN A 104 9.65 -14.01 9.51
C GLN A 104 8.83 -13.67 8.26
N MET A 105 9.20 -12.57 7.58
CA MET A 105 8.46 -12.09 6.42
C MET A 105 8.50 -13.07 5.24
N VAL A 106 7.35 -13.24 4.59
CA VAL A 106 7.27 -14.01 3.33
C VAL A 106 7.65 -13.08 2.18
N PRO A 107 8.61 -13.47 1.31
CA PRO A 107 9.11 -12.60 0.24
C PRO A 107 8.18 -12.59 -0.99
N VAL A 108 6.89 -12.34 -0.77
CA VAL A 108 5.83 -12.29 -1.78
C VAL A 108 4.94 -11.09 -1.51
N GLU A 109 4.73 -10.27 -2.53
CA GLU A 109 3.73 -9.23 -2.54
C GLU A 109 2.37 -9.85 -2.88
N CYS A 110 1.48 -9.90 -1.90
CA CYS A 110 0.18 -10.56 -2.02
C CYS A 110 -0.87 -9.58 -2.55
N VAL A 111 -1.10 -9.57 -3.85
CA VAL A 111 -2.06 -8.65 -4.49
C VAL A 111 -3.39 -9.36 -4.74
N ALA A 112 -4.49 -8.70 -4.35
CA ALA A 112 -5.84 -9.07 -4.73
C ALA A 112 -6.43 -8.02 -5.66
N ARG A 113 -7.14 -8.45 -6.70
CA ARG A 113 -7.82 -7.57 -7.66
C ARG A 113 -9.28 -7.97 -7.79
N GLY A 114 -10.18 -7.00 -7.62
CA GLY A 114 -11.60 -7.14 -7.96
C GLY A 114 -11.95 -6.38 -9.22
N TYR A 115 -11.05 -5.52 -9.68
CA TYR A 115 -11.18 -4.71 -10.90
C TYR A 115 -9.89 -4.78 -11.71
N LEU A 116 -10.02 -4.69 -13.02
CA LEU A 116 -8.91 -4.71 -13.96
C LEU A 116 -8.35 -3.30 -14.16
N THR A 117 -7.14 -3.06 -13.69
CA THR A 117 -6.42 -1.77 -13.86
C THR A 117 -4.92 -1.94 -13.62
N GLY A 118 -4.15 -0.88 -13.83
CA GLY A 118 -2.70 -0.84 -13.56
C GLY A 118 -1.93 -1.96 -14.28
N SER A 119 -0.99 -2.63 -13.58
CA SER A 119 -0.17 -3.70 -14.19
C SER A 119 -0.98 -4.89 -14.67
N GLY A 120 -2.11 -5.21 -14.01
CA GLY A 120 -3.02 -6.26 -14.46
C GLY A 120 -3.67 -5.96 -15.80
N LEU A 121 -4.04 -4.69 -16.05
CA LEU A 121 -4.58 -4.28 -17.35
C LEU A 121 -3.51 -4.35 -18.46
N VAL A 122 -2.28 -3.96 -18.16
CA VAL A 122 -1.17 -4.06 -19.11
C VAL A 122 -0.98 -5.51 -19.54
N GLU A 123 -0.83 -6.44 -18.59
CA GLU A 123 -0.67 -7.87 -18.86
C GLU A 123 -1.87 -8.47 -19.61
N TYR A 124 -3.10 -8.11 -19.21
CA TYR A 124 -4.31 -8.55 -19.88
C TYR A 124 -4.38 -8.11 -21.34
N ASN A 125 -3.96 -6.88 -21.66
CA ASN A 125 -3.95 -6.38 -23.02
C ASN A 125 -3.00 -7.16 -23.94
N GLU A 126 -1.92 -7.69 -23.39
CA GLU A 126 -0.92 -8.48 -24.12
C GLU A 126 -1.34 -9.96 -24.28
N SER A 127 -1.85 -10.59 -23.23
CA SER A 127 -2.01 -12.05 -23.18
C SER A 127 -3.43 -12.53 -22.87
N ARG A 128 -4.37 -11.64 -22.52
CA ARG A 128 -5.70 -11.98 -21.99
C ARG A 128 -5.66 -12.75 -20.67
N THR A 129 -4.51 -12.70 -19.99
CA THR A 129 -4.31 -13.30 -18.67
C THR A 129 -3.78 -12.27 -17.68
N VAL A 130 -3.89 -12.56 -16.38
CA VAL A 130 -3.16 -11.85 -15.32
C VAL A 130 -2.56 -12.91 -14.39
N CYS A 131 -1.25 -12.88 -14.20
CA CYS A 131 -0.51 -13.91 -13.44
C CYS A 131 -0.82 -15.36 -13.91
N GLY A 132 -1.01 -15.54 -15.22
CA GLY A 132 -1.39 -16.83 -15.81
C GLY A 132 -2.87 -17.21 -15.70
N LEU A 133 -3.70 -16.40 -15.01
CA LEU A 133 -5.15 -16.61 -14.92
C LEU A 133 -5.83 -16.03 -16.15
N ALA A 134 -6.52 -16.88 -16.94
CA ALA A 134 -7.33 -16.44 -18.07
C ALA A 134 -8.53 -15.61 -17.60
N LEU A 135 -8.74 -14.45 -18.20
CA LEU A 135 -9.85 -13.55 -17.92
C LEU A 135 -10.82 -13.49 -19.11
N PRO A 136 -12.10 -13.13 -18.88
CA PRO A 136 -13.07 -12.92 -19.96
C PRO A 136 -12.59 -11.92 -21.01
N GLU A 137 -13.05 -12.08 -22.24
CA GLU A 137 -12.81 -11.11 -23.31
C GLU A 137 -13.59 -9.81 -23.09
N GLY A 138 -13.09 -8.72 -23.67
CA GLY A 138 -13.77 -7.42 -23.67
C GLY A 138 -13.65 -6.60 -22.39
N LEU A 139 -12.80 -7.02 -21.44
CA LEU A 139 -12.49 -6.20 -20.27
C LEU A 139 -11.67 -4.96 -20.69
N VAL A 140 -11.99 -3.84 -20.05
CA VAL A 140 -11.33 -2.54 -20.24
C VAL A 140 -10.85 -2.00 -18.89
N ASP A 141 -10.12 -0.88 -18.88
CA ASP A 141 -9.70 -0.25 -17.62
C ASP A 141 -10.90 0.02 -16.70
N GLY A 142 -10.78 -0.36 -15.44
CA GLY A 142 -11.83 -0.23 -14.44
C GLY A 142 -12.97 -1.26 -14.55
N SER A 143 -12.88 -2.28 -15.41
CA SER A 143 -13.88 -3.36 -15.45
C SER A 143 -13.87 -4.17 -14.15
N GLU A 144 -15.06 -4.39 -13.57
CA GLU A 144 -15.21 -5.32 -12.44
C GLU A 144 -14.97 -6.76 -12.91
N LEU A 145 -14.19 -7.52 -12.16
CA LEU A 145 -13.94 -8.92 -12.43
C LEU A 145 -15.08 -9.80 -11.92
N PRO A 146 -15.37 -10.94 -12.56
CA PRO A 146 -16.43 -11.85 -12.11
C PRO A 146 -16.27 -12.34 -10.67
N ALA A 147 -15.03 -12.44 -10.19
CA ALA A 147 -14.66 -12.73 -8.81
C ALA A 147 -13.28 -12.10 -8.53
N PRO A 148 -12.97 -11.78 -7.28
CA PRO A 148 -11.63 -11.36 -6.92
C PRO A 148 -10.59 -12.42 -7.25
N ILE A 149 -9.44 -11.98 -7.76
CA ILE A 149 -8.33 -12.86 -8.13
C ILE A 149 -7.09 -12.55 -7.30
N PHE A 150 -6.29 -13.57 -7.01
CA PHE A 150 -4.98 -13.45 -6.38
C PHE A 150 -3.92 -13.35 -7.48
N THR A 151 -3.23 -12.22 -7.53
CA THR A 151 -2.23 -11.89 -8.55
C THR A 151 -0.93 -11.45 -7.89
N PRO A 152 -0.17 -12.41 -7.33
CA PRO A 152 1.03 -12.10 -6.57
C PRO A 152 2.12 -11.48 -7.43
N ALA A 153 3.04 -10.77 -6.76
CA ALA A 153 4.27 -10.30 -7.38
C ALA A 153 5.49 -10.71 -6.54
N THR A 154 6.64 -10.78 -7.18
CA THR A 154 7.90 -10.95 -6.45
C THR A 154 8.18 -9.69 -5.65
N LYS A 155 8.77 -9.85 -4.46
CA LYS A 155 9.36 -8.72 -3.74
C LYS A 155 10.74 -8.47 -4.33
N ALA A 156 10.81 -7.52 -5.26
CA ALA A 156 12.05 -7.19 -5.97
C ALA A 156 13.12 -6.65 -5.01
N ALA A 157 14.39 -6.85 -5.38
CA ALA A 157 15.50 -6.21 -4.68
C ALA A 157 15.37 -4.68 -4.75
N VAL A 158 15.96 -3.97 -3.78
CA VAL A 158 15.92 -2.50 -3.75
C VAL A 158 16.45 -1.93 -5.07
N GLY A 159 15.58 -1.25 -5.82
CA GLY A 159 15.91 -0.65 -7.11
C GLY A 159 15.36 -1.40 -8.33
N GLU A 160 14.76 -2.55 -8.15
CA GLU A 160 14.03 -3.29 -9.19
C GLU A 160 12.51 -3.14 -9.02
N HIS A 161 11.75 -3.50 -10.04
CA HIS A 161 10.28 -3.48 -9.99
C HIS A 161 9.73 -4.83 -9.57
N ASP A 162 8.66 -4.81 -8.77
CA ASP A 162 7.88 -6.00 -8.46
C ASP A 162 7.25 -6.53 -9.77
N GLU A 163 7.54 -7.79 -10.11
CA GLU A 163 7.02 -8.44 -11.30
C GLU A 163 5.85 -9.36 -10.93
N ASN A 164 4.75 -9.26 -11.69
CA ASN A 164 3.64 -10.20 -11.56
C ASN A 164 4.14 -11.60 -11.84
N VAL A 165 3.81 -12.54 -10.94
CA VAL A 165 4.18 -13.96 -11.06
C VAL A 165 2.96 -14.86 -10.91
N SER A 166 3.03 -16.07 -11.46
CA SER A 166 1.94 -17.02 -11.30
C SER A 166 1.87 -17.60 -9.88
N TYR A 167 0.71 -18.12 -9.51
CA TYR A 167 0.54 -18.85 -8.25
C TYR A 167 1.51 -20.03 -8.12
N GLU A 168 1.77 -20.74 -9.22
CA GLU A 168 2.69 -21.87 -9.30
C GLU A 168 4.13 -21.44 -9.01
N GLU A 169 4.52 -20.24 -9.44
CA GLU A 169 5.84 -19.68 -9.13
C GLU A 169 5.96 -19.40 -7.64
N VAL A 170 4.95 -18.77 -7.04
CA VAL A 170 4.90 -18.55 -5.58
C VAL A 170 4.97 -19.90 -4.85
N ALA A 171 4.22 -20.92 -5.28
CA ALA A 171 4.24 -22.23 -4.66
C ALA A 171 5.62 -22.92 -4.75
N ARG A 172 6.38 -22.67 -5.82
CA ARG A 172 7.77 -23.13 -5.93
C ARG A 172 8.72 -22.40 -4.97
N GLN A 173 8.51 -21.10 -4.79
CA GLN A 173 9.36 -20.26 -3.95
C GLN A 173 9.16 -20.49 -2.45
N VAL A 174 7.90 -20.53 -1.99
CA VAL A 174 7.56 -20.56 -0.56
C VAL A 174 6.92 -21.88 -0.09
N GLY A 175 6.73 -22.83 -0.98
CA GLY A 175 6.03 -24.10 -0.73
C GLY A 175 4.53 -24.01 -0.96
N ALA A 176 3.92 -25.15 -1.38
CA ALA A 176 2.51 -25.20 -1.77
C ALA A 176 1.53 -24.83 -0.63
N ASP A 177 1.83 -25.27 0.60
CA ASP A 177 1.01 -24.96 1.78
C ASP A 177 1.01 -23.46 2.09
N THR A 178 2.20 -22.84 2.16
CA THR A 178 2.34 -21.40 2.38
C THR A 178 1.63 -20.62 1.28
N ALA A 179 1.82 -20.97 0.01
CA ALA A 179 1.16 -20.29 -1.11
C ALA A 179 -0.37 -20.39 -1.01
N ALA A 180 -0.91 -21.55 -0.61
CA ALA A 180 -2.35 -21.72 -0.41
C ALA A 180 -2.88 -20.85 0.74
N ARG A 181 -2.17 -20.77 1.87
CA ARG A 181 -2.50 -19.93 3.01
C ARG A 181 -2.46 -18.44 2.64
N LEU A 182 -1.43 -17.99 1.91
CA LEU A 182 -1.32 -16.62 1.41
C LEU A 182 -2.51 -16.26 0.52
N ARG A 183 -2.82 -17.09 -0.48
CA ARG A 183 -3.97 -16.85 -1.38
C ARG A 183 -5.28 -16.78 -0.62
N GLN A 184 -5.52 -17.71 0.30
CA GLN A 184 -6.75 -17.75 1.10
C GLN A 184 -6.89 -16.50 1.96
N ALA A 185 -5.85 -16.14 2.71
CA ALA A 185 -5.84 -14.95 3.57
C ALA A 185 -6.03 -13.67 2.75
N THR A 186 -5.28 -13.51 1.66
CA THR A 186 -5.37 -12.36 0.76
C THR A 186 -6.79 -12.15 0.23
N LEU A 187 -7.42 -13.19 -0.30
CA LEU A 187 -8.77 -13.10 -0.85
C LEU A 187 -9.84 -12.88 0.23
N ALA A 188 -9.67 -13.45 1.42
CA ALA A 188 -10.58 -13.24 2.55
C ALA A 188 -10.52 -11.80 3.06
N VAL A 189 -9.30 -11.26 3.28
CA VAL A 189 -9.09 -9.87 3.71
C VAL A 189 -9.59 -8.89 2.65
N TYR A 190 -9.26 -9.12 1.37
CA TYR A 190 -9.75 -8.30 0.27
C TYR A 190 -11.28 -8.27 0.21
N SER A 191 -11.92 -9.43 0.29
CA SER A 191 -13.38 -9.53 0.18
C SER A 191 -14.09 -8.79 1.31
N ARG A 192 -13.62 -8.93 2.56
CA ARG A 192 -14.13 -8.18 3.71
C ARG A 192 -13.91 -6.67 3.52
N GLY A 193 -12.72 -6.25 3.11
CA GLY A 193 -12.40 -4.84 2.86
C GLY A 193 -13.24 -4.24 1.74
N ARG A 194 -13.43 -4.97 0.63
CA ARG A 194 -14.30 -4.58 -0.49
C ARG A 194 -15.73 -4.37 -0.03
N ASP A 195 -16.29 -5.29 0.74
CA ASP A 195 -17.70 -5.23 1.14
C ASP A 195 -17.93 -4.04 2.09
N ILE A 196 -17.04 -3.82 3.06
CA ILE A 196 -17.08 -2.65 3.96
C ILE A 196 -16.93 -1.34 3.18
N ALA A 197 -15.96 -1.26 2.25
CA ALA A 197 -15.75 -0.06 1.44
C ALA A 197 -16.96 0.25 0.55
N ARG A 198 -17.58 -0.78 -0.05
CA ARG A 198 -18.78 -0.65 -0.91
C ARG A 198 -19.96 -0.06 -0.15
N GLU A 199 -20.19 -0.49 1.09
CA GLU A 199 -21.26 0.05 1.96
C GLU A 199 -21.04 1.55 2.27
N ARG A 200 -19.80 2.03 2.12
CA ARG A 200 -19.39 3.43 2.34
C ARG A 200 -19.20 4.23 1.05
N GLY A 201 -19.71 3.70 -0.07
CA GLY A 201 -19.63 4.36 -1.37
C GLY A 201 -18.25 4.39 -1.98
N ILE A 202 -17.37 3.46 -1.59
CA ILE A 202 -16.00 3.34 -2.09
C ILE A 202 -15.82 1.97 -2.76
N ILE A 203 -15.23 1.97 -3.94
CA ILE A 203 -14.75 0.78 -4.62
C ILE A 203 -13.29 0.54 -4.20
N LEU A 204 -13.01 -0.63 -3.65
CA LEU A 204 -11.65 -1.16 -3.49
C LEU A 204 -11.31 -1.95 -4.75
N ALA A 205 -10.54 -1.35 -5.64
CA ALA A 205 -10.23 -1.96 -6.94
C ALA A 205 -9.21 -3.09 -6.84
N ASP A 206 -8.10 -2.82 -6.19
CA ASP A 206 -7.06 -3.76 -5.86
C ASP A 206 -6.31 -3.32 -4.59
N THR A 207 -5.55 -4.23 -4.04
CA THR A 207 -4.73 -3.97 -2.86
C THR A 207 -3.55 -4.94 -2.80
N LYS A 208 -2.51 -4.53 -2.10
CA LYS A 208 -1.30 -5.28 -1.83
C LYS A 208 -1.18 -5.52 -0.32
N PHE A 209 -0.93 -6.76 0.07
CA PHE A 209 -0.68 -7.15 1.44
C PHE A 209 0.70 -7.78 1.59
N GLU A 210 1.27 -7.64 2.77
CA GLU A 210 2.44 -8.37 3.21
C GLU A 210 2.08 -9.30 4.36
N PHE A 211 2.68 -10.48 4.37
CA PHE A 211 2.49 -11.47 5.43
C PHE A 211 3.84 -11.94 5.97
N GLY A 212 3.82 -12.37 7.21
CA GLY A 212 4.95 -13.04 7.84
C GLY A 212 4.48 -14.15 8.76
N PHE A 213 5.41 -14.88 9.31
CA PHE A 213 5.14 -15.94 10.29
C PHE A 213 5.61 -15.53 11.69
N ASP A 214 4.74 -15.79 12.68
CA ASP A 214 5.04 -15.84 14.11
C ASP A 214 4.94 -17.32 14.53
N GLY A 215 6.06 -18.02 14.59
CA GLY A 215 6.08 -19.48 14.61
C GLY A 215 5.37 -20.08 13.38
N ASP A 216 4.33 -20.88 13.58
CA ASP A 216 3.53 -21.48 12.49
C ASP A 216 2.32 -20.62 12.10
N THR A 217 2.09 -19.50 12.78
CA THR A 217 0.95 -18.62 12.53
C THR A 217 1.23 -17.63 11.43
N LEU A 218 0.41 -17.63 10.36
CA LEU A 218 0.44 -16.60 9.32
C LEU A 218 -0.18 -15.31 9.88
N VAL A 219 0.55 -14.20 9.76
CA VAL A 219 0.21 -12.89 10.34
C VAL A 219 0.22 -11.84 9.24
N LEU A 220 -0.82 -11.00 9.20
CA LEU A 220 -0.89 -9.83 8.33
C LEU A 220 0.04 -8.73 8.86
N ALA A 221 0.90 -8.23 8.01
CA ALA A 221 1.95 -7.28 8.36
C ALA A 221 1.87 -6.01 7.54
N ASP A 222 2.73 -5.07 7.84
CA ASP A 222 2.86 -3.76 7.22
C ASP A 222 1.57 -2.93 7.34
N GLU A 223 1.23 -2.15 6.33
CA GLU A 223 -0.04 -1.42 6.26
C GLU A 223 -1.13 -2.25 5.57
N VAL A 224 -2.38 -2.00 5.92
CA VAL A 224 -3.50 -2.73 5.34
C VAL A 224 -4.55 -1.76 4.81
N LEU A 225 -4.95 -1.94 3.54
CA LEU A 225 -6.07 -1.24 2.91
C LEU A 225 -5.99 0.29 3.05
N THR A 226 -4.79 0.82 2.85
CA THR A 226 -4.56 2.27 2.83
C THR A 226 -4.53 2.80 1.40
N ALA A 227 -4.56 4.11 1.23
CA ALA A 227 -4.40 4.75 -0.07
C ALA A 227 -2.99 4.59 -0.67
N ASP A 228 -2.00 4.09 0.09
CA ASP A 228 -0.67 3.75 -0.41
C ASP A 228 -0.58 2.30 -0.92
N SER A 229 -1.31 1.37 -0.30
CA SER A 229 -1.32 -0.05 -0.65
C SER A 229 -2.50 -0.46 -1.55
N SER A 230 -3.50 0.42 -1.72
CA SER A 230 -4.78 0.10 -2.39
C SER A 230 -5.22 1.20 -3.34
N ARG A 231 -6.01 0.81 -4.36
CA ARG A 231 -6.76 1.77 -5.19
C ARG A 231 -8.19 1.86 -4.70
N PHE A 232 -8.55 3.04 -4.22
CA PHE A 232 -9.89 3.39 -3.79
C PHE A 232 -10.53 4.37 -4.78
N TRP A 233 -11.72 4.05 -5.28
CA TRP A 233 -12.45 4.89 -6.21
C TRP A 233 -13.80 5.32 -5.63
N PRO A 234 -14.27 6.55 -5.86
CA PRO A 234 -15.65 6.94 -5.58
C PRO A 234 -16.61 6.08 -6.39
N ALA A 235 -17.52 5.34 -5.74
CA ALA A 235 -18.42 4.42 -6.43
C ALA A 235 -19.42 5.14 -7.36
N ASP A 236 -19.83 6.36 -7.00
CA ASP A 236 -20.74 7.21 -7.76
C ASP A 236 -20.10 7.83 -9.02
N GLN A 237 -18.78 7.78 -9.15
CA GLN A 237 -18.05 8.32 -10.29
C GLN A 237 -17.37 7.22 -11.13
N TRP A 238 -17.49 5.96 -10.71
CA TRP A 238 -16.90 4.84 -11.41
C TRP A 238 -17.55 4.59 -12.77
N GLN A 239 -16.72 4.43 -13.79
CA GLN A 239 -17.16 4.10 -15.15
C GLN A 239 -16.05 3.31 -15.87
N PRO A 240 -16.29 2.06 -16.26
CA PRO A 240 -15.31 1.29 -17.06
C PRO A 240 -14.94 1.96 -18.38
N GLY A 241 -13.72 1.72 -18.83
CA GLY A 241 -13.20 2.24 -20.11
C GLY A 241 -12.57 3.62 -20.05
N ARG A 242 -12.41 4.18 -18.86
CA ARG A 242 -11.68 5.44 -18.63
C ARG A 242 -10.85 5.38 -17.36
N ALA A 243 -9.91 6.31 -17.20
CA ALA A 243 -9.20 6.54 -15.94
C ALA A 243 -10.19 6.88 -14.82
N GLN A 244 -10.04 6.23 -13.66
CA GLN A 244 -10.94 6.42 -12.53
C GLN A 244 -10.46 7.56 -11.63
N PRO A 245 -11.37 8.43 -11.13
CA PRO A 245 -11.06 9.28 -9.98
C PRO A 245 -10.63 8.39 -8.81
N SER A 246 -9.60 8.80 -8.07
CA SER A 246 -9.03 7.97 -7.03
C SER A 246 -8.74 8.76 -5.76
N TYR A 247 -8.75 8.06 -4.61
CA TYR A 247 -8.33 8.58 -3.30
C TYR A 247 -6.85 8.32 -3.01
N ASP A 248 -6.12 7.75 -3.99
CA ASP A 248 -4.70 7.43 -3.88
C ASP A 248 -3.78 8.50 -4.49
N LYS A 249 -2.56 8.12 -4.78
CA LYS A 249 -1.51 8.97 -5.37
C LYS A 249 -1.78 9.36 -6.84
N GLN A 250 -2.94 9.02 -7.42
CA GLN A 250 -3.18 9.27 -8.85
C GLN A 250 -3.10 10.76 -9.19
N PHE A 251 -3.60 11.63 -8.31
CA PHE A 251 -3.51 13.07 -8.51
C PHE A 251 -2.06 13.58 -8.62
N VAL A 252 -1.16 13.02 -7.79
CA VAL A 252 0.29 13.31 -7.89
C VAL A 252 0.87 12.77 -9.19
N ARG A 253 0.52 11.53 -9.57
CA ARG A 253 0.99 10.92 -10.81
C ARG A 253 0.53 11.69 -12.05
N ASP A 254 -0.73 12.13 -12.05
CA ASP A 254 -1.30 12.89 -13.16
C ASP A 254 -0.59 14.23 -13.32
N TRP A 255 -0.32 14.95 -12.21
CA TRP A 255 0.44 16.18 -12.27
C TRP A 255 1.87 15.93 -12.75
N LEU A 256 2.57 14.93 -12.22
CA LEU A 256 3.96 14.62 -12.63
C LEU A 256 4.07 14.27 -14.11
N THR A 257 3.02 13.71 -14.72
CA THR A 257 3.00 13.37 -16.15
C THR A 257 2.38 14.45 -17.03
N SER A 258 1.89 15.54 -16.42
CA SER A 258 1.34 16.68 -17.16
C SER A 258 2.44 17.58 -17.73
N ALA A 259 2.09 18.41 -18.72
CA ALA A 259 2.99 19.42 -19.26
C ALA A 259 3.42 20.48 -18.22
N GLU A 260 2.63 20.69 -17.16
CA GLU A 260 2.89 21.67 -16.11
C GLU A 260 4.10 21.29 -15.24
N SER A 261 4.33 20.00 -15.01
CA SER A 261 5.47 19.52 -14.22
C SER A 261 6.80 19.73 -14.95
N GLY A 262 6.79 19.72 -16.29
CA GLY A 262 7.98 19.75 -17.13
C GLY A 262 8.91 18.55 -16.95
N TRP A 263 8.47 17.51 -16.21
CA TRP A 263 9.29 16.35 -15.90
C TRP A 263 9.15 15.25 -16.95
N ASP A 264 10.28 14.78 -17.44
CA ASP A 264 10.30 13.59 -18.30
C ASP A 264 10.54 12.34 -17.45
N ARG A 265 9.50 11.53 -17.30
CA ARG A 265 9.56 10.24 -16.56
C ARG A 265 10.64 9.29 -17.09
N LYS A 266 11.02 9.40 -18.38
CA LYS A 266 12.05 8.56 -18.99
C LYS A 266 13.47 9.07 -18.72
N SER A 267 13.60 10.29 -18.21
CA SER A 267 14.89 10.85 -17.83
C SER A 267 15.36 10.25 -16.50
N GLU A 268 16.67 10.31 -16.26
CA GLU A 268 17.26 9.94 -14.95
C GLU A 268 17.19 11.10 -13.94
N GLN A 269 16.56 12.21 -14.31
CA GLN A 269 16.41 13.36 -13.44
C GLN A 269 15.31 13.13 -12.39
N PRO A 270 15.52 13.53 -11.14
CA PRO A 270 14.50 13.44 -10.12
C PRO A 270 13.27 14.30 -10.47
N PRO A 271 12.08 13.92 -10.00
CA PRO A 271 10.87 14.72 -10.16
C PRO A 271 10.98 16.05 -9.42
N PRO A 272 10.33 17.12 -9.92
CA PRO A 272 10.30 18.41 -9.28
C PRO A 272 9.44 18.39 -8.00
N PRO A 273 9.61 19.42 -7.11
CA PRO A 273 8.72 19.62 -5.98
C PRO A 273 7.27 19.79 -6.43
N LEU A 274 6.34 19.26 -5.64
CA LEU A 274 4.91 19.41 -5.88
C LEU A 274 4.46 20.86 -5.59
N PRO A 275 3.61 21.47 -6.43
CA PRO A 275 2.95 22.73 -6.10
C PRO A 275 2.02 22.56 -4.90
N GLN A 276 1.85 23.62 -4.10
CA GLN A 276 1.00 23.60 -2.91
C GLN A 276 -0.43 23.11 -3.21
N GLN A 277 -0.99 23.49 -4.35
CA GLN A 277 -2.32 23.03 -4.77
C GLN A 277 -2.39 21.52 -4.92
N VAL A 278 -1.33 20.86 -5.43
CA VAL A 278 -1.26 19.39 -5.56
C VAL A 278 -1.12 18.73 -4.21
N VAL A 279 -0.32 19.31 -3.32
CA VAL A 279 -0.17 18.87 -1.91
C VAL A 279 -1.51 18.90 -1.19
N ASP A 280 -2.20 20.04 -1.22
CA ASP A 280 -3.47 20.26 -0.52
C ASP A 280 -4.57 19.31 -1.05
N ALA A 281 -4.66 19.18 -2.38
CA ALA A 281 -5.62 18.26 -3.00
C ALA A 281 -5.33 16.79 -2.66
N THR A 282 -4.07 16.39 -2.62
CA THR A 282 -3.67 15.02 -2.25
C THR A 282 -3.99 14.75 -0.78
N ARG A 283 -3.65 15.67 0.13
CA ARG A 283 -4.02 15.57 1.54
C ARG A 283 -5.54 15.45 1.72
N ALA A 284 -6.30 16.31 1.04
CA ALA A 284 -7.77 16.29 1.10
C ALA A 284 -8.34 14.94 0.68
N LYS A 285 -7.75 14.26 -0.33
CA LYS A 285 -8.15 12.91 -0.76
C LYS A 285 -7.87 11.84 0.29
N TYR A 286 -6.74 11.89 0.97
CA TYR A 286 -6.44 10.97 2.07
C TYR A 286 -7.39 11.17 3.25
N VAL A 287 -7.69 12.42 3.62
CA VAL A 287 -8.67 12.75 4.66
C VAL A 287 -10.07 12.26 4.27
N GLU A 288 -10.52 12.55 3.05
CA GLU A 288 -11.82 12.10 2.55
C GLU A 288 -11.96 10.57 2.59
N ALA A 289 -10.94 9.83 2.16
CA ALA A 289 -10.92 8.37 2.22
C ALA A 289 -11.03 7.86 3.66
N TYR A 290 -10.24 8.45 4.58
CA TYR A 290 -10.28 8.11 6.00
C TYR A 290 -11.67 8.35 6.59
N GLU A 291 -12.24 9.55 6.41
CA GLU A 291 -13.53 9.92 6.99
C GLU A 291 -14.67 9.05 6.44
N ARG A 292 -14.68 8.78 5.13
CA ARG A 292 -15.67 7.90 4.53
C ARG A 292 -15.56 6.47 5.03
N LEU A 293 -14.34 5.91 5.09
CA LEU A 293 -14.13 4.53 5.50
C LEU A 293 -14.38 4.31 6.99
N THR A 294 -13.94 5.24 7.84
CA THR A 294 -14.06 5.09 9.29
C THR A 294 -15.38 5.63 9.86
N GLY A 295 -15.98 6.60 9.17
CA GLY A 295 -17.11 7.37 9.69
C GLY A 295 -16.72 8.40 10.75
N THR A 296 -15.41 8.66 10.93
CA THR A 296 -14.86 9.56 11.95
C THR A 296 -14.20 10.74 11.27
N SER A 297 -14.49 11.97 11.71
CA SER A 297 -13.84 13.16 11.19
C SER A 297 -12.36 13.20 11.57
N TRP A 298 -11.53 13.61 10.61
CA TRP A 298 -10.10 13.80 10.83
C TRP A 298 -9.84 15.10 11.62
N SER A 299 -9.06 15.01 12.71
CA SER A 299 -8.74 16.11 13.62
C SER A 299 -7.23 16.25 13.87
#